data_05212d4d88bb11e9da016d1bed6bd8ab
#
_entry.id   05212d4d88bb11e9da016d1bed6bd8ab
#
_cell.length_a   1.000
_cell.length_b   1.000
_cell.length_c   1.000
_cell.angle_alpha   90.00
_cell.angle_beta   90.00
_cell.angle_gamma   90.00
#
_symmetry.space_group_name_H-M   'P 1'
#
loop_
_entity.id
_entity.type
_entity.pdbx_description
1 polymer ?
#
loop_
_entity_poly.entity_id
_entity_poly.type
_entity_poly.pdbx_seq_one_letter_code
_entity_poly.pdbx_strand_id
1 'polypeptide(L)'
;MLRCFLSRCFGAIAIAFCLSLLWLHPPAQAAVDIGIARYLKVTDQPVPITLDDQGQTRLFAAEELSQGKQLFEAHCLSCHIDGTTLPYPQVSLSLEALAGAAPPRDNIRNLVAYFRHPMGYEGSNDNFWCREVPENWLSQQQVETLAAFILRAAEAAPGWGKMPQ
;
A
#
# COMPACT_ATOMS: atom_id res chain seq x y z
N MET A 1 23.19 -41.74 39.29
CA MET A 1 22.41 -41.78 38.02
C MET A 1 21.16 -40.90 38.08
N LEU A 2 20.47 -40.74 39.20
CA LEU A 2 19.21 -39.98 39.32
C LEU A 2 19.36 -38.46 39.06
N ARG A 3 20.47 -37.84 39.45
CA ARG A 3 20.74 -36.38 39.25
C ARG A 3 20.90 -35.99 37.78
N CYS A 4 21.40 -36.87 36.95
CA CYS A 4 21.61 -36.60 35.52
C CYS A 4 20.27 -36.68 34.72
N PHE A 5 19.33 -37.51 35.19
CA PHE A 5 18.01 -37.66 34.59
C PHE A 5 17.13 -36.42 34.87
N LEU A 6 17.13 -35.91 36.10
CA LEU A 6 16.40 -34.70 36.50
C LEU A 6 16.87 -33.49 35.74
N SER A 7 18.18 -33.28 35.56
CA SER A 7 18.73 -32.15 34.82
C SER A 7 18.31 -32.15 33.32
N ARG A 8 18.26 -33.33 32.69
CA ARG A 8 17.80 -33.46 31.29
C ARG A 8 16.31 -33.21 31.12
N CYS A 9 15.49 -33.65 32.09
CA CYS A 9 14.05 -33.38 32.06
C CYS A 9 13.73 -31.90 32.26
N PHE A 10 14.43 -31.21 33.16
CA PHE A 10 14.24 -29.76 33.34
C PHE A 10 14.63 -28.96 32.09
N GLY A 11 15.70 -29.34 31.39
CA GLY A 11 16.11 -28.70 30.15
C GLY A 11 15.05 -28.87 29.03
N ALA A 12 14.50 -30.07 28.89
CA ALA A 12 13.45 -30.34 27.89
C ALA A 12 12.16 -29.58 28.17
N ILE A 13 11.75 -29.47 29.42
CA ILE A 13 10.56 -28.70 29.84
C ILE A 13 10.76 -27.20 29.60
N ALA A 14 11.94 -26.67 29.92
CA ALA A 14 12.26 -25.25 29.65
C ALA A 14 12.25 -24.91 28.16
N ILE A 15 12.79 -25.79 27.33
CA ILE A 15 12.78 -25.59 25.87
C ILE A 15 11.34 -25.65 25.31
N ALA A 16 10.54 -26.63 25.76
CA ALA A 16 9.14 -26.75 25.36
C ALA A 16 8.33 -25.52 25.77
N PHE A 17 8.57 -25.00 26.98
CA PHE A 17 7.92 -23.76 27.45
C PHE A 17 8.34 -22.53 26.66
N CYS A 18 9.61 -22.35 26.33
CA CYS A 18 10.08 -21.26 25.47
C CYS A 18 9.50 -21.35 24.05
N LEU A 19 9.41 -22.57 23.49
CA LEU A 19 8.79 -22.75 22.16
C LEU A 19 7.29 -22.45 22.19
N SER A 20 6.58 -22.80 23.25
CA SER A 20 5.14 -22.49 23.37
C SER A 20 4.88 -20.99 23.49
N LEU A 21 5.78 -20.21 24.08
CA LEU A 21 5.67 -18.74 24.15
C LEU A 21 5.83 -18.08 22.77
N LEU A 22 6.59 -18.67 21.84
CA LEU A 22 6.72 -18.17 20.49
C LEU A 22 5.43 -18.29 19.67
N TRP A 23 4.55 -19.23 19.99
CA TRP A 23 3.26 -19.42 19.32
C TRP A 23 2.14 -18.52 19.87
N LEU A 24 2.37 -17.87 21.01
CA LEU A 24 1.39 -17.01 21.67
C LEU A 24 1.49 -15.53 21.23
N HIS A 25 2.40 -15.19 20.32
CA HIS A 25 2.47 -13.81 19.80
C HIS A 25 1.30 -13.58 18.86
N PRO A 26 0.36 -12.66 19.18
CA PRO A 26 -0.64 -12.24 18.23
C PRO A 26 0.10 -11.64 17.00
N PRO A 27 -0.43 -11.83 15.79
CA PRO A 27 0.13 -11.17 14.62
C PRO A 27 0.22 -9.66 14.92
N ALA A 28 1.38 -9.06 14.66
CA ALA A 28 1.55 -7.63 14.82
C ALA A 28 0.54 -6.93 13.90
N GLN A 29 -0.54 -6.43 14.47
CA GLN A 29 -1.49 -5.58 13.75
C GLN A 29 -0.75 -4.29 13.43
N ALA A 30 -0.66 -3.95 12.14
CA ALA A 30 -0.13 -2.67 11.74
C ALA A 30 -0.98 -1.57 12.39
N ALA A 31 -0.35 -0.68 13.14
CA ALA A 31 -1.05 0.43 13.76
C ALA A 31 -1.68 1.31 12.67
N VAL A 32 -2.94 1.70 12.88
CA VAL A 32 -3.63 2.62 11.98
C VAL A 32 -2.94 3.98 12.04
N ASP A 33 -2.52 4.49 10.89
CA ASP A 33 -1.97 5.84 10.77
C ASP A 33 -3.07 6.87 11.01
N ILE A 34 -2.81 7.84 11.89
CA ILE A 34 -3.77 8.88 12.25
C ILE A 34 -4.23 9.72 11.04
N GLY A 35 -3.38 9.87 10.02
CA GLY A 35 -3.70 10.55 8.78
C GLY A 35 -4.79 9.84 7.98
N ILE A 36 -4.85 8.50 8.03
CA ILE A 36 -5.89 7.70 7.37
C ILE A 36 -7.26 8.05 7.96
N ALA A 37 -7.40 8.03 9.30
CA ALA A 37 -8.65 8.41 9.94
C ALA A 37 -9.01 9.88 9.68
N ARG A 38 -8.04 10.78 9.81
CA ARG A 38 -8.26 12.23 9.76
C ARG A 38 -8.52 12.76 8.35
N TYR A 39 -7.71 12.37 7.39
CA TYR A 39 -7.74 12.93 6.03
C TYR A 39 -8.46 12.05 5.02
N LEU A 40 -8.35 10.72 5.15
CA LEU A 40 -9.04 9.80 4.25
C LEU A 40 -10.40 9.36 4.76
N LYS A 41 -10.78 9.75 5.99
CA LYS A 41 -12.07 9.45 6.61
C LYS A 41 -12.35 7.95 6.73
N VAL A 42 -11.31 7.18 7.05
CA VAL A 42 -11.42 5.73 7.26
C VAL A 42 -11.05 5.41 8.69
N THR A 43 -12.02 4.91 9.45
CA THR A 43 -11.88 4.53 10.86
C THR A 43 -12.20 3.03 11.03
N ASP A 44 -13.28 2.70 11.72
CA ASP A 44 -13.67 1.32 12.04
C ASP A 44 -14.35 0.60 10.87
N GLN A 45 -14.89 1.35 9.90
CA GLN A 45 -15.58 0.76 8.75
C GLN A 45 -14.69 0.81 7.50
N PRO A 46 -14.48 -0.35 6.85
CA PRO A 46 -13.78 -0.38 5.57
C PRO A 46 -14.51 0.45 4.51
N VAL A 47 -13.74 1.05 3.60
CA VAL A 47 -14.28 1.88 2.51
C VAL A 47 -14.19 1.14 1.18
N PRO A 48 -15.20 1.26 0.30
CA PRO A 48 -15.14 0.72 -1.03
C PRO A 48 -14.21 1.57 -1.91
N ILE A 49 -13.33 0.91 -2.68
CA ILE A 49 -12.49 1.53 -3.69
C ILE A 49 -12.72 0.78 -5.00
N THR A 50 -12.82 1.51 -6.10
CA THR A 50 -13.07 0.94 -7.43
C THR A 50 -11.97 -0.05 -7.80
N LEU A 51 -12.38 -1.28 -8.12
CA LEU A 51 -11.47 -2.38 -8.42
C LEU A 51 -11.11 -2.44 -9.90
N ASP A 52 -12.08 -2.22 -10.77
CA ASP A 52 -11.94 -2.43 -12.23
C ASP A 52 -12.89 -1.54 -13.05
N ASP A 53 -12.77 -1.64 -14.37
CA ASP A 53 -13.57 -0.89 -15.35
C ASP A 53 -15.06 -1.29 -15.39
N GLN A 54 -15.44 -2.39 -14.74
CA GLN A 54 -16.83 -2.81 -14.58
C GLN A 54 -17.52 -2.14 -13.38
N GLY A 55 -16.79 -1.29 -12.65
CA GLY A 55 -17.29 -0.61 -11.46
C GLY A 55 -17.41 -1.51 -10.24
N GLN A 56 -16.77 -2.69 -10.25
CA GLN A 56 -16.66 -3.50 -9.04
C GLN A 56 -15.83 -2.75 -8.01
N THR A 57 -16.12 -2.98 -6.74
CA THR A 57 -15.37 -2.38 -5.64
C THR A 57 -14.79 -3.46 -4.73
N ARG A 58 -13.67 -3.12 -4.06
CA ARG A 58 -13.12 -3.89 -2.94
C ARG A 58 -13.13 -3.02 -1.70
N LEU A 59 -13.45 -3.62 -0.57
CA LEU A 59 -13.38 -2.95 0.73
C LEU A 59 -11.95 -2.95 1.27
N PHE A 60 -11.50 -1.79 1.74
CA PHE A 60 -10.19 -1.61 2.36
C PHE A 60 -10.35 -1.05 3.77
N ALA A 61 -9.74 -1.73 4.73
CA ALA A 61 -9.69 -1.30 6.12
C ALA A 61 -8.62 -0.19 6.31
N ALA A 62 -8.73 0.52 7.43
CA ALA A 62 -7.79 1.58 7.78
C ALA A 62 -6.34 1.07 7.89
N GLU A 63 -6.14 -0.17 8.35
CA GLU A 63 -4.84 -0.83 8.45
C GLU A 63 -4.22 -1.09 7.07
N GLU A 64 -5.02 -1.56 6.11
CA GLU A 64 -4.55 -1.78 4.73
C GLU A 64 -4.14 -0.45 4.10
N LEU A 65 -4.94 0.60 4.26
CA LEU A 65 -4.61 1.93 3.75
C LEU A 65 -3.40 2.54 4.45
N SER A 66 -3.18 2.25 5.74
CA SER A 66 -1.97 2.66 6.46
C SER A 66 -0.72 1.98 5.91
N GLN A 67 -0.81 0.70 5.56
CA GLN A 67 0.26 -0.02 4.86
C GLN A 67 0.52 0.59 3.47
N GLY A 68 -0.53 0.89 2.72
CA GLY A 68 -0.42 1.56 1.41
C GLY A 68 0.27 2.93 1.52
N LYS A 69 -0.06 3.71 2.55
CA LYS A 69 0.62 4.97 2.86
C LYS A 69 2.10 4.78 3.13
N GLN A 70 2.48 3.79 3.95
CA GLN A 70 3.89 3.48 4.23
C GLN A 70 4.65 3.10 2.95
N LEU A 71 4.05 2.30 2.07
CA LEU A 71 4.63 1.95 0.78
C LEU A 71 4.79 3.18 -0.12
N PHE A 72 3.80 4.08 -0.14
CA PHE A 72 3.87 5.33 -0.87
C PHE A 72 5.00 6.23 -0.35
N GLU A 73 5.10 6.40 0.96
CA GLU A 73 6.15 7.20 1.59
C GLU A 73 7.56 6.63 1.31
N ALA A 74 7.70 5.31 1.33
CA ALA A 74 8.99 4.66 1.11
C ALA A 74 9.45 4.71 -0.36
N HIS A 75 8.53 4.70 -1.33
CA HIS A 75 8.87 4.43 -2.73
C HIS A 75 8.44 5.50 -3.73
N CYS A 76 7.47 6.35 -3.38
CA CYS A 76 6.82 7.28 -4.31
C CYS A 76 6.95 8.75 -3.88
N LEU A 77 7.02 9.01 -2.56
CA LEU A 77 6.94 10.37 -2.00
C LEU A 77 8.01 11.32 -2.53
N SER A 78 9.21 10.83 -2.85
CA SER A 78 10.32 11.66 -3.37
C SER A 78 9.96 12.39 -4.69
N CYS A 79 9.05 11.82 -5.48
CA CYS A 79 8.58 12.41 -6.72
C CYS A 79 7.11 12.88 -6.64
N HIS A 80 6.33 12.36 -5.68
CA HIS A 80 4.88 12.58 -5.59
C HIS A 80 4.46 13.22 -4.25
N ILE A 81 5.08 14.34 -3.87
CA ILE A 81 4.73 15.04 -2.64
C ILE A 81 3.27 15.51 -2.71
N ASP A 82 2.46 15.13 -1.70
CA ASP A 82 1.02 15.46 -1.63
C ASP A 82 0.25 15.13 -2.92
N GLY A 83 0.66 14.07 -3.63
CA GLY A 83 0.03 13.66 -4.89
C GLY A 83 0.39 14.54 -6.10
N THR A 84 1.30 15.49 -5.97
CA THR A 84 1.87 16.20 -7.11
C THR A 84 2.88 15.31 -7.85
N THR A 85 3.42 15.77 -8.97
CA THR A 85 4.52 15.09 -9.66
C THR A 85 5.60 16.10 -9.94
N LEU A 86 6.78 15.93 -9.36
CA LEU A 86 7.90 16.87 -9.51
C LEU A 86 8.61 16.75 -10.87
N PRO A 87 8.90 15.54 -11.41
CA PRO A 87 9.50 15.39 -12.73
C PRO A 87 8.55 15.82 -13.86
N TYR A 88 9.11 16.29 -14.95
CA TYR A 88 8.35 16.55 -16.17
C TYR A 88 8.07 15.25 -16.97
N PRO A 89 6.86 15.04 -17.50
CA PRO A 89 5.67 15.89 -17.41
C PRO A 89 5.03 15.87 -16.02
N GLN A 90 4.60 17.03 -15.55
CA GLN A 90 3.99 17.21 -14.22
C GLN A 90 2.53 16.77 -14.22
N VAL A 91 2.28 15.48 -14.33
CA VAL A 91 0.92 14.91 -14.24
C VAL A 91 0.66 14.53 -12.79
N SER A 92 -0.32 15.17 -12.15
CA SER A 92 -0.63 14.91 -10.75
C SER A 92 -1.31 13.55 -10.53
N LEU A 93 -1.35 13.10 -9.27
CA LEU A 93 -2.12 11.93 -8.83
C LEU A 93 -3.55 12.33 -8.41
N SER A 94 -4.11 13.42 -8.94
CA SER A 94 -5.52 13.73 -8.74
C SER A 94 -6.41 12.69 -9.44
N LEU A 95 -7.63 12.51 -8.95
CA LEU A 95 -8.56 11.54 -9.58
C LEU A 95 -8.82 11.89 -11.05
N GLU A 96 -8.96 13.18 -11.36
CA GLU A 96 -9.13 13.67 -12.74
C GLU A 96 -7.93 13.29 -13.64
N ALA A 97 -6.71 13.50 -13.15
CA ALA A 97 -5.52 13.17 -13.92
C ALA A 97 -5.34 11.64 -14.06
N LEU A 98 -5.67 10.87 -13.04
CA LEU A 98 -5.64 9.40 -13.12
C LEU A 98 -6.67 8.88 -14.12
N ALA A 99 -7.88 9.41 -14.14
CA ALA A 99 -8.93 9.04 -15.09
C ALA A 99 -8.62 9.50 -16.52
N GLY A 100 -7.93 10.61 -16.69
CA GLY A 100 -7.55 11.16 -18.00
C GLY A 100 -6.36 10.48 -18.67
N ALA A 101 -5.67 9.55 -18.00
CA ALA A 101 -4.56 8.81 -18.58
C ALA A 101 -5.04 7.81 -19.65
N ALA A 102 -4.17 7.44 -20.57
CA ALA A 102 -4.44 6.38 -21.54
C ALA A 102 -3.47 5.20 -21.35
N PRO A 103 -3.95 4.01 -20.91
CA PRO A 103 -5.30 3.73 -20.39
C PRO A 103 -5.58 4.46 -19.07
N PRO A 104 -6.86 4.63 -18.66
CA PRO A 104 -7.22 5.20 -17.37
C PRO A 104 -6.58 4.46 -16.20
N ARG A 105 -6.23 5.20 -15.12
CA ARG A 105 -5.52 4.68 -13.94
C ARG A 105 -6.31 4.94 -12.65
N ASP A 106 -7.62 5.07 -12.75
CA ASP A 106 -8.56 5.49 -11.71
C ASP A 106 -9.22 4.32 -10.95
N ASN A 107 -8.72 3.12 -11.17
CA ASN A 107 -9.11 1.92 -10.42
C ASN A 107 -7.89 1.06 -10.07
N ILE A 108 -8.07 0.12 -9.13
CA ILE A 108 -6.96 -0.67 -8.60
C ILE A 108 -6.25 -1.48 -9.68
N ARG A 109 -7.01 -2.21 -10.53
CA ARG A 109 -6.40 -3.08 -11.55
C ARG A 109 -5.57 -2.30 -12.55
N ASN A 110 -6.09 -1.18 -13.03
CA ASN A 110 -5.41 -0.35 -14.00
C ASN A 110 -4.18 0.34 -13.41
N LEU A 111 -4.28 0.84 -12.17
CA LEU A 111 -3.14 1.46 -11.49
C LEU A 111 -2.06 0.43 -11.15
N VAL A 112 -2.42 -0.79 -10.75
CA VAL A 112 -1.48 -1.90 -10.57
C VAL A 112 -0.83 -2.30 -11.89
N ALA A 113 -1.58 -2.41 -12.97
CA ALA A 113 -1.03 -2.69 -14.30
C ALA A 113 0.00 -1.62 -14.72
N TYR A 114 -0.31 -0.35 -14.45
CA TYR A 114 0.64 0.75 -14.67
C TYR A 114 1.91 0.59 -13.83
N PHE A 115 1.83 0.24 -12.56
CA PHE A 115 3.03 0.03 -11.73
C PHE A 115 3.88 -1.14 -12.23
N ARG A 116 3.25 -2.19 -12.76
CA ARG A 116 3.97 -3.34 -13.33
C ARG A 116 4.62 -3.03 -14.67
N HIS A 117 3.98 -2.20 -15.48
CA HIS A 117 4.45 -1.80 -16.81
C HIS A 117 4.19 -0.32 -17.05
N PRO A 118 5.03 0.57 -16.46
CA PRO A 118 4.84 2.01 -16.58
C PRO A 118 4.94 2.46 -18.04
N MET A 119 4.03 3.37 -18.44
CA MET A 119 3.97 3.98 -19.75
C MET A 119 3.71 5.47 -19.66
N GLY A 120 3.90 6.20 -20.72
CA GLY A 120 3.57 7.62 -20.80
C GLY A 120 2.09 7.89 -20.48
N TYR A 121 1.76 9.16 -20.21
CA TYR A 121 0.39 9.54 -19.88
C TYR A 121 -0.59 9.26 -21.02
N GLU A 122 -0.14 9.49 -22.24
CA GLU A 122 -0.89 9.26 -23.49
C GLU A 122 -0.82 7.81 -24.00
N GLY A 123 -0.33 6.87 -23.19
CA GLY A 123 -0.19 5.46 -23.58
C GLY A 123 1.06 5.17 -24.42
N SER A 124 1.98 6.10 -24.56
CA SER A 124 3.28 5.86 -25.22
C SER A 124 4.19 5.00 -24.35
N ASN A 125 5.11 4.26 -24.99
CA ASN A 125 6.11 3.46 -24.28
C ASN A 125 7.27 4.30 -23.68
N ASP A 126 7.24 5.62 -23.87
CA ASP A 126 8.31 6.54 -23.47
C ASP A 126 8.12 7.01 -22.03
N ASN A 127 8.12 6.09 -21.06
CA ASN A 127 8.13 6.49 -19.66
C ASN A 127 9.51 6.29 -19.04
N PHE A 128 10.26 7.36 -18.91
CA PHE A 128 11.61 7.34 -18.31
C PHE A 128 11.62 7.68 -16.82
N TRP A 129 10.49 8.08 -16.23
CA TRP A 129 10.46 8.68 -14.91
C TRP A 129 9.82 7.81 -13.83
N CYS A 130 8.72 7.11 -14.14
CA CYS A 130 8.12 6.20 -13.18
C CYS A 130 8.81 4.83 -13.25
N ARG A 131 9.28 4.36 -12.11
CA ARG A 131 9.98 3.08 -12.00
C ARG A 131 8.98 1.94 -12.08
N GLU A 132 9.33 0.90 -12.83
CA GLU A 132 8.63 -0.38 -12.78
C GLU A 132 8.73 -0.99 -11.38
N VAL A 133 7.63 -1.57 -10.90
CA VAL A 133 7.51 -2.26 -9.62
C VAL A 133 7.28 -3.75 -9.88
N PRO A 134 8.34 -4.57 -10.04
CA PRO A 134 8.20 -6.00 -10.32
C PRO A 134 7.71 -6.78 -9.08
N GLU A 135 7.22 -8.00 -9.28
CA GLU A 135 6.65 -8.83 -8.21
C GLU A 135 7.64 -9.21 -7.11
N ASN A 136 8.93 -9.29 -7.45
CA ASN A 136 9.99 -9.56 -6.47
C ASN A 136 10.32 -8.34 -5.61
N TRP A 137 9.84 -7.15 -5.95
CA TRP A 137 9.97 -5.94 -5.13
C TRP A 137 8.75 -5.75 -4.23
N LEU A 138 7.54 -5.64 -4.81
CA LEU A 138 6.28 -5.59 -4.07
C LEU A 138 5.37 -6.72 -4.52
N SER A 139 4.88 -7.52 -3.58
CA SER A 139 3.89 -8.56 -3.86
C SER A 139 2.60 -7.98 -4.45
N GLN A 140 1.75 -8.82 -5.03
CA GLN A 140 0.46 -8.41 -5.58
C GLN A 140 -0.40 -7.69 -4.52
N GLN A 141 -0.47 -8.24 -3.31
CA GLN A 141 -1.22 -7.62 -2.21
C GLN A 141 -0.65 -6.23 -1.84
N GLN A 142 0.66 -6.08 -1.77
CA GLN A 142 1.30 -4.81 -1.44
C GLN A 142 1.03 -3.74 -2.50
N VAL A 143 1.14 -4.08 -3.78
CA VAL A 143 0.90 -3.12 -4.86
C VAL A 143 -0.57 -2.73 -4.97
N GLU A 144 -1.52 -3.65 -4.69
CA GLU A 144 -2.95 -3.32 -4.59
C GLU A 144 -3.25 -2.39 -3.42
N THR A 145 -2.61 -2.62 -2.28
CA THR A 145 -2.73 -1.79 -1.09
C THR A 145 -2.16 -0.38 -1.33
N LEU A 146 -1.04 -0.28 -2.04
CA LEU A 146 -0.46 0.99 -2.50
C LEU A 146 -1.41 1.74 -3.45
N ALA A 147 -1.98 1.04 -4.45
CA ALA A 147 -2.95 1.60 -5.38
C ALA A 147 -4.20 2.11 -4.65
N ALA A 148 -4.72 1.33 -3.70
CA ALA A 148 -5.87 1.70 -2.89
C ALA A 148 -5.62 2.97 -2.07
N PHE A 149 -4.44 3.12 -1.47
CA PHE A 149 -4.08 4.35 -0.76
C PHE A 149 -4.08 5.55 -1.70
N ILE A 150 -3.45 5.46 -2.88
CA ILE A 150 -3.37 6.56 -3.84
C ILE A 150 -4.77 6.97 -4.31
N LEU A 151 -5.61 6.00 -4.69
CA LEU A 151 -6.98 6.27 -5.15
C LEU A 151 -7.82 6.89 -4.05
N ARG A 152 -7.74 6.39 -2.82
CA ARG A 152 -8.46 6.96 -1.69
C ARG A 152 -7.95 8.35 -1.32
N ALA A 153 -6.65 8.60 -1.40
CA ALA A 153 -6.07 9.93 -1.21
C ALA A 153 -6.55 10.91 -2.29
N ALA A 154 -6.59 10.47 -3.55
CA ALA A 154 -7.09 11.25 -4.67
C ALA A 154 -8.58 11.64 -4.51
N GLU A 155 -9.37 10.76 -3.90
CA GLU A 155 -10.79 11.00 -3.63
C GLU A 155 -11.04 11.90 -2.42
N ALA A 156 -10.30 11.72 -1.33
CA ALA A 156 -10.69 12.26 -0.02
C ALA A 156 -9.68 13.20 0.64
N ALA A 157 -8.37 13.13 0.29
CA ALA A 157 -7.37 13.92 0.98
C ALA A 157 -7.41 15.40 0.52
N PRO A 158 -7.55 16.35 1.44
CA PRO A 158 -7.55 17.78 1.09
C PRO A 158 -6.23 18.19 0.44
N GLY A 159 -6.30 18.78 -0.74
CA GLY A 159 -5.13 19.30 -1.45
C GLY A 159 -4.32 18.28 -2.25
N TRP A 160 -4.66 17.00 -2.20
CA TRP A 160 -3.98 15.96 -2.95
C TRP A 160 -4.00 16.24 -4.46
N GLY A 161 -2.83 16.14 -5.08
CA GLY A 161 -2.65 16.35 -6.52
C GLY A 161 -2.83 17.77 -7.00
N LYS A 162 -2.99 18.76 -6.11
CA LYS A 162 -3.05 20.16 -6.49
C LYS A 162 -1.65 20.67 -6.76
N MET A 163 -1.39 20.98 -8.03
CA MET A 163 -0.11 21.59 -8.42
C MET A 163 0.00 23.00 -7.84
N PRO A 164 1.17 23.40 -7.31
CA PRO A 164 1.43 24.80 -6.95
C PRO A 164 1.22 25.70 -8.17
N GLN A 165 0.50 26.78 -7.97
CA GLN A 165 0.32 27.82 -9.00
C GLN A 165 1.56 28.71 -9.05
#